data_3e7e1d933050c243dd8df64a02a9e33b
#
_entry.id   3e7e1d933050c243dd8df64a02a9e33b
#
_cell.length_a   1.000
_cell.length_b   1.000
_cell.length_c   1.000
_cell.angle_alpha   90.00
_cell.angle_beta   90.00
_cell.angle_gamma   90.00
#
_symmetry.space_group_name_H-M   'P 1'
#
loop_
_entity.id
_entity.type
_entity.pdbx_description
1 polymer ?
#
loop_
_entity_poly.entity_id
_entity_poly.type
_entity_poly.pdbx_seq_one_letter_code
_entity_poly.pdbx_strand_id
1 'polypeptide(L)'
;MLFTGCSADHQAQEAVVQTQVKVDFSKMHFGCDGNSITAGNQWSKTVVDILGFATHHNVAVGSAKWACYIDTQEYGSKDFVGISGGWKSTDDKVEIQKRHNNVAKVHIQKFISEVENGSFPVPDIFVFSMGTNDTKIGRASDALKEKILDKVDLTTMAGGARWCIQTIIERFPECRVFLCTPIQSGSVSHNDLNLKKIAVLREICNAFSVPVIDCYSECGIKAEDEVWEERGRYLKDGLHPDVEGQQLMGQYIAKKIQDYLTVVLCSKSLL
;
A
#
# COMPACT_ATOMS: atom_id res chain seq x y z
N MET A 1 -39.73 6.21 -67.69
CA MET A 1 -38.46 6.28 -66.97
C MET A 1 -38.79 6.73 -65.55
N LEU A 2 -38.78 5.79 -64.63
CA LEU A 2 -39.11 6.03 -63.25
C LEU A 2 -37.81 6.29 -62.46
N PHE A 3 -37.68 7.43 -61.80
CA PHE A 3 -36.62 7.69 -60.84
C PHE A 3 -37.10 7.28 -59.46
N THR A 4 -36.51 6.24 -58.89
CA THR A 4 -36.69 5.81 -57.54
C THR A 4 -35.78 6.67 -56.63
N GLY A 5 -36.41 7.44 -55.73
CA GLY A 5 -35.70 8.17 -54.68
C GLY A 5 -35.12 7.25 -53.61
N CYS A 6 -33.85 7.47 -53.33
CA CYS A 6 -33.15 6.84 -52.22
C CYS A 6 -33.41 7.66 -50.93
N SER A 7 -34.22 7.15 -50.02
CA SER A 7 -34.38 7.74 -48.68
C SER A 7 -33.16 7.36 -47.86
N ALA A 8 -32.39 8.38 -47.46
CA ALA A 8 -31.33 8.22 -46.48
C ALA A 8 -31.92 8.20 -45.07
N ASP A 9 -31.93 7.03 -44.46
CA ASP A 9 -32.21 6.87 -43.03
C ASP A 9 -31.06 7.49 -42.24
N HIS A 10 -31.31 8.69 -41.68
CA HIS A 10 -30.49 9.25 -40.63
C HIS A 10 -30.80 8.52 -39.29
N GLN A 11 -30.04 7.49 -39.00
CA GLN A 11 -29.97 6.97 -37.63
C GLN A 11 -29.29 8.04 -36.75
N ALA A 12 -30.09 8.73 -35.98
CA ALA A 12 -29.60 9.55 -34.88
C ALA A 12 -28.93 8.64 -33.85
N GLN A 13 -27.58 8.65 -33.80
CA GLN A 13 -26.86 8.10 -32.67
C GLN A 13 -27.20 8.94 -31.42
N GLU A 14 -28.04 8.40 -30.56
CA GLU A 14 -28.20 8.94 -29.20
C GLU A 14 -26.85 8.86 -28.49
N ALA A 15 -26.23 10.01 -28.29
CA ALA A 15 -25.06 10.13 -27.44
C ALA A 15 -25.48 9.77 -26.01
N VAL A 16 -25.09 8.59 -25.55
CA VAL A 16 -25.22 8.20 -24.15
C VAL A 16 -24.35 9.16 -23.34
N VAL A 17 -24.98 10.16 -22.75
CA VAL A 17 -24.34 11.04 -21.77
C VAL A 17 -24.04 10.17 -20.54
N GLN A 18 -22.83 9.62 -20.48
CA GLN A 18 -22.33 8.99 -19.27
C GLN A 18 -22.21 10.09 -18.19
N THR A 19 -23.17 10.13 -17.30
CA THR A 19 -23.08 10.94 -16.09
C THR A 19 -21.87 10.41 -15.30
N GLN A 20 -20.76 11.14 -15.28
CA GLN A 20 -19.61 10.76 -14.48
C GLN A 20 -20.03 10.81 -12.99
N VAL A 21 -20.10 9.67 -12.36
CA VAL A 21 -20.32 9.56 -10.91
C VAL A 21 -19.10 10.19 -10.22
N LYS A 22 -19.31 11.34 -9.59
CA LYS A 22 -18.24 11.98 -8.83
C LYS A 22 -18.20 11.40 -7.42
N VAL A 23 -17.06 10.85 -7.03
CA VAL A 23 -16.80 10.37 -5.67
C VAL A 23 -16.68 11.59 -4.74
N ASP A 24 -17.46 11.61 -3.66
CA ASP A 24 -17.33 12.62 -2.61
C ASP A 24 -16.42 12.12 -1.48
N PHE A 25 -15.14 12.50 -1.53
CA PHE A 25 -14.16 12.13 -0.52
C PHE A 25 -14.25 12.97 0.76
N SER A 26 -14.99 14.08 0.76
CA SER A 26 -15.03 15.03 1.89
C SER A 26 -15.63 14.45 3.17
N LYS A 27 -16.27 13.30 3.08
CA LYS A 27 -16.84 12.56 4.21
C LYS A 27 -16.09 11.25 4.50
N MET A 28 -15.09 10.94 3.70
CA MET A 28 -14.32 9.70 3.80
C MET A 28 -13.07 9.87 4.66
N HIS A 29 -12.65 8.79 5.32
CA HIS A 29 -11.52 8.73 6.23
C HIS A 29 -10.39 7.90 5.62
N PHE A 30 -9.20 8.48 5.55
CA PHE A 30 -8.02 7.87 4.94
C PHE A 30 -7.03 7.38 5.98
N GLY A 31 -6.73 6.08 5.96
CA GLY A 31 -5.67 5.45 6.74
C GLY A 31 -4.52 4.96 5.85
N CYS A 32 -3.31 4.95 6.36
CA CYS A 32 -2.20 4.30 5.67
C CYS A 32 -1.14 3.76 6.64
N ASP A 33 -0.41 2.75 6.15
CA ASP A 33 0.77 2.19 6.80
C ASP A 33 1.89 2.00 5.78
N GLY A 34 3.13 1.99 6.26
CA GLY A 34 4.31 1.85 5.43
C GLY A 34 5.61 1.94 6.21
N ASN A 35 6.68 2.14 5.47
CA ASN A 35 8.03 2.31 6.00
C ASN A 35 8.49 3.78 6.00
N SER A 36 9.81 4.05 5.97
CA SER A 36 10.39 5.39 5.95
C SER A 36 9.86 6.28 4.82
N ILE A 37 9.50 5.71 3.68
CA ILE A 37 8.94 6.46 2.54
C ILE A 37 7.56 7.00 2.87
N THR A 38 6.80 6.32 3.72
CA THR A 38 5.45 6.69 4.16
C THR A 38 5.44 7.48 5.47
N ALA A 39 6.38 7.20 6.39
CA ALA A 39 6.42 7.79 7.73
C ALA A 39 6.52 9.32 7.74
N GLY A 40 7.09 9.92 6.68
CA GLY A 40 7.17 11.38 6.51
C GLY A 40 5.86 12.08 6.14
N ASN A 41 4.76 11.36 5.96
CA ASN A 41 3.43 11.88 5.60
C ASN A 41 3.31 12.59 4.24
N GLN A 42 4.34 12.69 3.43
CA GLN A 42 4.33 13.60 2.29
C GLN A 42 3.43 13.08 1.15
N TRP A 43 3.66 11.86 0.63
CA TRP A 43 2.81 11.32 -0.42
C TRP A 43 1.37 11.09 0.05
N SER A 44 1.19 10.60 1.28
CA SER A 44 -0.14 10.34 1.83
C SER A 44 -0.92 11.62 2.07
N LYS A 45 -0.25 12.69 2.54
CA LYS A 45 -0.85 14.02 2.62
C LYS A 45 -1.23 14.56 1.23
N THR A 46 -0.38 14.38 0.22
CA THR A 46 -0.69 14.76 -1.17
C THR A 46 -1.97 14.07 -1.67
N VAL A 47 -2.14 12.77 -1.37
CA VAL A 47 -3.38 12.04 -1.70
C VAL A 47 -4.59 12.68 -1.02
N VAL A 48 -4.48 12.94 0.28
CA VAL A 48 -5.56 13.55 1.07
C VAL A 48 -5.93 14.94 0.56
N ASP A 49 -4.93 15.77 0.27
CA ASP A 49 -5.15 17.14 -0.21
C ASP A 49 -5.79 17.15 -1.62
N ILE A 50 -5.37 16.26 -2.53
CA ILE A 50 -5.93 16.18 -3.90
C ILE A 50 -7.37 15.67 -3.91
N LEU A 51 -7.65 14.62 -3.15
CA LEU A 51 -8.97 13.99 -3.14
C LEU A 51 -9.93 14.66 -2.16
N GLY A 52 -9.44 15.36 -1.16
CA GLY A 52 -10.24 16.09 -0.18
C GLY A 52 -10.81 15.21 0.92
N PHE A 53 -10.05 14.19 1.41
CA PHE A 53 -10.50 13.36 2.52
C PHE A 53 -10.75 14.16 3.81
N ALA A 54 -11.75 13.72 4.58
CA ALA A 54 -12.09 14.34 5.87
C ALA A 54 -11.00 14.20 6.92
N THR A 55 -10.30 13.08 6.93
CA THR A 55 -9.22 12.82 7.90
C THR A 55 -8.07 12.05 7.25
N HIS A 56 -6.90 12.13 7.89
CA HIS A 56 -5.68 11.43 7.50
C HIS A 56 -5.02 10.79 8.72
N HIS A 57 -4.86 9.47 8.71
CA HIS A 57 -4.16 8.74 9.76
C HIS A 57 -3.05 7.86 9.19
N ASN A 58 -1.82 8.21 9.48
CA ASN A 58 -0.63 7.48 9.06
C ASN A 58 0.04 6.82 10.28
N VAL A 59 0.09 5.49 10.29
CA VAL A 59 0.74 4.70 11.35
C VAL A 59 2.11 4.16 10.95
N ALA A 60 2.61 4.56 9.78
CA ALA A 60 3.90 4.12 9.24
C ALA A 60 5.08 4.52 10.14
N VAL A 61 6.08 3.65 10.22
CA VAL A 61 7.31 3.86 10.98
C VAL A 61 8.52 3.62 10.08
N GLY A 62 9.57 4.43 10.26
CA GLY A 62 10.82 4.27 9.51
C GLY A 62 11.40 2.86 9.65
N SER A 63 12.01 2.34 8.59
CA SER A 63 12.61 0.99 8.52
C SER A 63 11.64 -0.19 8.71
N ALA A 64 10.33 0.05 8.70
CA ALA A 64 9.33 -0.98 8.88
C ALA A 64 9.37 -2.07 7.79
N LYS A 65 8.96 -3.27 8.18
CA LYS A 65 8.85 -4.48 7.36
C LYS A 65 7.48 -5.13 7.53
N TRP A 66 7.07 -5.89 6.55
CA TRP A 66 5.98 -6.85 6.70
C TRP A 66 6.35 -8.00 7.63
N ALA A 67 7.58 -8.55 7.43
CA ALA A 67 8.06 -9.69 8.17
C ALA A 67 8.32 -9.34 9.64
N CYS A 68 7.72 -10.12 10.53
CA CYS A 68 8.08 -10.16 11.95
C CYS A 68 9.27 -11.10 12.12
N TYR A 69 10.46 -10.58 12.07
CA TYR A 69 11.67 -11.39 12.23
C TYR A 69 12.09 -11.41 13.69
N ILE A 70 12.21 -12.61 14.24
CA ILE A 70 12.79 -12.85 15.56
C ILE A 70 14.05 -13.67 15.36
N ASP A 71 15.19 -13.15 15.74
CA ASP A 71 16.38 -13.96 15.90
C ASP A 71 16.40 -14.56 17.32
N THR A 72 15.83 -15.76 17.45
CA THR A 72 15.74 -16.45 18.74
C THR A 72 17.08 -16.92 19.30
N GLN A 73 18.13 -16.94 18.47
CA GLN A 73 19.48 -17.31 18.94
C GLN A 73 20.16 -16.16 19.69
N GLU A 74 19.86 -14.91 19.31
CA GLU A 74 20.45 -13.75 19.96
C GLU A 74 19.75 -13.36 21.26
N TYR A 75 18.45 -13.69 21.44
CA TYR A 75 17.64 -13.09 22.55
C TYR A 75 16.93 -14.09 23.46
N GLY A 76 16.99 -15.38 23.18
CA GLY A 76 16.48 -16.44 24.07
C GLY A 76 14.99 -16.31 24.48
N SER A 77 14.28 -15.32 23.99
CA SER A 77 12.91 -15.03 24.36
C SER A 77 11.95 -15.30 23.20
N LYS A 78 11.00 -16.19 23.45
CA LYS A 78 9.91 -16.49 22.52
C LYS A 78 8.87 -15.37 22.43
N ASP A 79 9.00 -14.32 23.24
CA ASP A 79 7.94 -13.31 23.45
C ASP A 79 8.08 -12.06 22.57
N PHE A 80 9.14 -11.95 21.78
CA PHE A 80 9.31 -10.84 20.87
C PHE A 80 8.73 -11.14 19.49
N VAL A 81 7.43 -11.03 19.39
CA VAL A 81 6.73 -11.05 18.09
C VAL A 81 6.83 -9.65 17.49
N GLY A 82 7.46 -9.53 16.36
CA GLY A 82 7.39 -8.28 15.61
C GLY A 82 8.65 -7.44 15.53
N ILE A 83 9.83 -8.02 15.73
CA ILE A 83 11.09 -7.28 15.59
C ILE A 83 11.57 -7.32 14.14
N SER A 84 11.75 -6.14 13.56
CA SER A 84 12.42 -6.02 12.28
C SER A 84 13.90 -5.76 12.48
N GLY A 85 14.75 -6.62 11.89
CA GLY A 85 16.18 -6.39 11.77
C GLY A 85 17.02 -6.75 12.97
N GLY A 86 17.03 -8.00 13.38
CA GLY A 86 18.02 -8.63 14.29
C GLY A 86 18.54 -7.75 15.45
N TRP A 87 18.54 -8.26 16.64
CA TRP A 87 19.08 -7.54 17.78
C TRP A 87 20.41 -8.14 18.18
N LYS A 88 21.19 -7.33 18.87
CA LYS A 88 22.36 -7.82 19.58
C LYS A 88 22.04 -7.82 21.08
N SER A 89 22.55 -8.78 21.81
CA SER A 89 22.37 -8.87 23.26
C SER A 89 22.86 -7.62 24.03
N THR A 90 23.61 -6.75 23.34
CA THR A 90 24.12 -5.46 23.85
C THR A 90 23.17 -4.29 23.62
N ASP A 91 22.06 -4.48 22.91
CA ASP A 91 21.10 -3.40 22.67
C ASP A 91 20.37 -3.05 23.98
N ASP A 92 20.22 -1.78 24.28
CA ASP A 92 19.44 -1.36 25.41
C ASP A 92 17.93 -1.57 25.17
N LYS A 93 17.14 -1.56 26.25
CA LYS A 93 15.70 -1.81 26.20
C LYS A 93 14.95 -0.76 25.37
N VAL A 94 15.47 0.44 25.22
CA VAL A 94 14.85 1.52 24.44
C VAL A 94 15.02 1.26 22.95
N GLU A 95 16.20 0.87 22.51
CA GLU A 95 16.45 0.48 21.13
C GLU A 95 15.67 -0.78 20.74
N ILE A 96 15.57 -1.71 21.66
CA ILE A 96 14.74 -2.91 21.55
C ILE A 96 13.28 -2.50 21.27
N GLN A 97 12.71 -1.65 22.09
CA GLN A 97 11.32 -1.21 21.96
C GLN A 97 11.08 -0.46 20.65
N LYS A 98 12.01 0.39 20.22
CA LYS A 98 11.93 1.11 18.94
C LYS A 98 11.89 0.14 17.76
N ARG A 99 12.76 -0.89 17.75
CA ARG A 99 12.79 -1.89 16.68
C ARG A 99 11.55 -2.77 16.68
N HIS A 100 11.02 -3.11 17.83
CA HIS A 100 9.79 -3.87 17.97
C HIS A 100 8.60 -3.16 17.30
N ASN A 101 8.55 -1.84 17.35
CA ASN A 101 7.49 -1.04 16.70
C ASN A 101 7.63 -0.95 15.18
N ASN A 102 8.74 -1.41 14.60
CA ASN A 102 9.01 -1.31 13.16
C ASN A 102 8.47 -2.49 12.34
N VAL A 103 7.30 -3.00 12.70
CA VAL A 103 6.68 -4.16 12.05
C VAL A 103 5.22 -3.88 11.77
N ALA A 104 4.79 -4.14 10.53
CA ALA A 104 3.44 -3.87 10.06
C ALA A 104 2.36 -4.40 11.01
N LYS A 105 2.52 -5.62 11.54
CA LYS A 105 1.56 -6.18 12.50
C LYS A 105 1.33 -5.26 13.70
N VAL A 106 2.40 -4.72 14.28
CA VAL A 106 2.30 -3.81 15.44
C VAL A 106 1.62 -2.50 15.06
N HIS A 107 1.91 -1.97 13.86
CA HIS A 107 1.25 -0.77 13.36
C HIS A 107 -0.25 -0.98 13.18
N ILE A 108 -0.64 -2.10 12.59
CA ILE A 108 -2.06 -2.45 12.38
C ILE A 108 -2.79 -2.68 13.69
N GLN A 109 -2.17 -3.35 14.67
CA GLN A 109 -2.75 -3.50 16.01
C GLN A 109 -2.96 -2.14 16.69
N LYS A 110 -1.98 -1.24 16.59
CA LYS A 110 -2.10 0.14 17.08
C LYS A 110 -3.23 0.89 16.36
N PHE A 111 -3.27 0.84 15.02
CA PHE A 111 -4.31 1.49 14.23
C PHE A 111 -5.72 1.02 14.66
N ILE A 112 -5.91 -0.29 14.77
CA ILE A 112 -7.19 -0.88 15.23
C ILE A 112 -7.56 -0.36 16.61
N SER A 113 -6.61 -0.35 17.57
CA SER A 113 -6.85 0.17 18.90
C SER A 113 -7.24 1.66 18.91
N GLU A 114 -6.64 2.47 18.04
CA GLU A 114 -6.98 3.90 17.90
C GLU A 114 -8.36 4.12 17.28
N VAL A 115 -8.80 3.25 16.39
CA VAL A 115 -10.17 3.27 15.85
C VAL A 115 -11.17 2.81 16.93
N GLU A 116 -10.88 1.72 17.64
CA GLU A 116 -11.78 1.15 18.67
C GLU A 116 -11.99 2.06 19.87
N ASN A 117 -10.98 2.82 20.25
CA ASN A 117 -11.08 3.78 21.36
C ASN A 117 -11.62 5.15 20.91
N GLY A 118 -11.96 5.32 19.62
CA GLY A 118 -12.53 6.55 19.07
C GLY A 118 -11.51 7.66 18.80
N SER A 119 -10.21 7.40 18.91
CA SER A 119 -9.16 8.38 18.59
C SER A 119 -9.08 8.67 17.09
N PHE A 120 -9.51 7.72 16.27
CA PHE A 120 -9.64 7.87 14.83
C PHE A 120 -10.93 7.20 14.33
N PRO A 121 -11.60 7.75 13.31
CA PRO A 121 -12.79 7.12 12.74
C PRO A 121 -12.43 5.86 11.95
N VAL A 122 -13.42 4.99 11.73
CA VAL A 122 -13.27 3.82 10.85
C VAL A 122 -12.84 4.29 9.46
N PRO A 123 -11.77 3.72 8.87
CA PRO A 123 -11.30 4.15 7.56
C PRO A 123 -12.23 3.68 6.45
N ASP A 124 -12.50 4.56 5.47
CA ASP A 124 -13.13 4.18 4.20
C ASP A 124 -12.09 3.65 3.21
N ILE A 125 -10.88 4.19 3.29
CA ILE A 125 -9.72 3.80 2.47
C ILE A 125 -8.54 3.51 3.37
N PHE A 126 -7.87 2.37 3.16
CA PHE A 126 -6.60 2.05 3.79
C PHE A 126 -5.54 1.66 2.76
N VAL A 127 -4.39 2.33 2.78
CA VAL A 127 -3.31 2.12 1.80
C VAL A 127 -2.07 1.57 2.49
N PHE A 128 -1.63 0.40 2.07
CA PHE A 128 -0.31 -0.12 2.41
C PHE A 128 0.74 0.33 1.40
N SER A 129 1.85 0.90 1.85
CA SER A 129 3.02 1.22 1.02
C SER A 129 4.28 0.73 1.71
N MET A 130 4.55 -0.58 1.60
CA MET A 130 5.59 -1.28 2.34
C MET A 130 6.22 -2.41 1.50
N GLY A 131 7.37 -2.93 1.94
CA GLY A 131 8.07 -4.04 1.30
C GLY A 131 9.55 -3.72 0.95
N THR A 132 9.90 -2.44 0.89
CA THR A 132 11.27 -2.00 0.57
C THR A 132 12.32 -2.67 1.45
N ASN A 133 12.07 -2.79 2.76
CA ASN A 133 13.04 -3.27 3.76
C ASN A 133 13.03 -4.79 3.98
N ASP A 134 12.07 -5.50 3.41
CA ASP A 134 11.97 -6.95 3.61
C ASP A 134 13.06 -7.69 2.84
N THR A 135 13.69 -8.66 3.51
CA THR A 135 14.71 -9.53 2.92
C THR A 135 14.26 -10.99 2.88
N LYS A 136 13.46 -11.44 3.84
CA LYS A 136 12.88 -12.78 3.89
C LYS A 136 11.49 -12.77 3.23
N ILE A 137 11.44 -12.99 1.93
CA ILE A 137 10.22 -12.80 1.13
C ILE A 137 9.16 -13.86 1.45
N GLY A 138 9.51 -15.14 1.48
CA GLY A 138 8.56 -16.26 1.55
C GLY A 138 7.80 -16.46 0.25
N ARG A 139 6.86 -17.43 0.23
CA ARG A 139 6.00 -17.70 -0.91
C ARG A 139 4.55 -17.36 -0.57
N ALA A 140 3.85 -16.72 -1.48
CA ALA A 140 2.43 -16.41 -1.31
C ALA A 140 1.60 -17.69 -1.08
N SER A 141 1.88 -18.76 -1.84
CA SER A 141 1.20 -20.05 -1.68
C SER A 141 1.31 -20.64 -0.27
N ASP A 142 2.47 -20.48 0.40
CA ASP A 142 2.64 -20.97 1.77
C ASP A 142 1.87 -20.11 2.78
N ALA A 143 1.90 -18.81 2.59
CA ALA A 143 1.10 -17.90 3.39
C ALA A 143 -0.41 -18.14 3.20
N LEU A 144 -0.88 -18.35 2.00
CA LEU A 144 -2.32 -18.47 1.66
C LEU A 144 -2.93 -19.83 2.01
N LYS A 145 -2.14 -20.91 2.07
CA LYS A 145 -2.67 -22.24 2.42
C LYS A 145 -3.05 -22.38 3.89
N GLU A 146 -2.44 -21.60 4.79
CA GLU A 146 -2.79 -21.63 6.21
C GLU A 146 -4.18 -21.01 6.41
N LYS A 147 -5.11 -21.78 6.99
CA LYS A 147 -6.50 -21.34 7.14
C LYS A 147 -6.73 -20.46 8.37
N ILE A 148 -5.87 -20.60 9.37
CA ILE A 148 -5.99 -19.87 10.64
C ILE A 148 -5.01 -18.70 10.61
N LEU A 149 -5.53 -17.46 10.60
CA LEU A 149 -4.72 -16.26 10.45
C LEU A 149 -3.60 -16.16 11.48
N ASP A 150 -3.86 -16.53 12.73
CA ASP A 150 -2.87 -16.49 13.81
C ASP A 150 -1.75 -17.55 13.69
N LYS A 151 -1.89 -18.53 12.77
CA LYS A 151 -0.89 -19.54 12.47
C LYS A 151 -0.06 -19.26 11.22
N VAL A 152 -0.33 -18.14 10.55
CA VAL A 152 0.48 -17.73 9.40
C VAL A 152 1.92 -17.46 9.83
N ASP A 153 2.88 -17.92 9.03
CA ASP A 153 4.30 -17.66 9.30
C ASP A 153 4.64 -16.18 9.10
N LEU A 154 4.55 -15.42 10.18
CA LEU A 154 4.86 -14.00 10.20
C LEU A 154 6.35 -13.67 10.03
N THR A 155 7.24 -14.65 10.07
CA THR A 155 8.68 -14.40 9.85
C THR A 155 9.03 -14.11 8.39
N THR A 156 8.04 -14.16 7.49
CA THR A 156 8.20 -13.85 6.07
C THR A 156 7.37 -12.63 5.67
N MET A 157 7.82 -11.92 4.62
CA MET A 157 7.07 -10.81 4.03
C MET A 157 5.67 -11.27 3.58
N ALA A 158 5.58 -12.43 2.92
CA ALA A 158 4.31 -12.99 2.46
C ALA A 158 3.32 -13.21 3.60
N GLY A 159 3.78 -13.79 4.71
CA GLY A 159 2.93 -14.02 5.89
C GLY A 159 2.51 -12.74 6.58
N GLY A 160 3.45 -11.80 6.77
CA GLY A 160 3.16 -10.50 7.36
C GLY A 160 2.17 -9.68 6.53
N ALA A 161 2.37 -9.61 5.21
CA ALA A 161 1.48 -8.91 4.29
C ALA A 161 0.07 -9.52 4.31
N ARG A 162 -0.04 -10.85 4.21
CA ARG A 162 -1.34 -11.53 4.33
C ARG A 162 -2.02 -11.21 5.64
N TRP A 163 -1.33 -11.33 6.76
CA TRP A 163 -1.91 -11.10 8.08
C TRP A 163 -2.47 -9.67 8.18
N CYS A 164 -1.69 -8.66 7.79
CA CYS A 164 -2.11 -7.27 7.89
C CYS A 164 -3.28 -6.94 6.97
N ILE A 165 -3.23 -7.37 5.70
CA ILE A 165 -4.28 -7.13 4.71
C ILE A 165 -5.59 -7.78 5.16
N GLN A 166 -5.55 -9.07 5.52
CA GLN A 166 -6.74 -9.81 5.95
C GLN A 166 -7.31 -9.22 7.24
N THR A 167 -6.46 -8.83 8.19
CA THR A 167 -6.91 -8.21 9.45
C THR A 167 -7.68 -6.91 9.22
N ILE A 168 -7.21 -6.03 8.34
CA ILE A 168 -7.94 -4.78 8.02
C ILE A 168 -9.28 -5.10 7.33
N ILE A 169 -9.29 -6.03 6.37
CA ILE A 169 -10.52 -6.42 5.66
C ILE A 169 -11.56 -7.02 6.62
N GLU A 170 -11.14 -7.91 7.53
CA GLU A 170 -12.04 -8.55 8.49
C GLU A 170 -12.53 -7.57 9.56
N ARG A 171 -11.67 -6.65 9.99
CA ARG A 171 -12.00 -5.69 11.05
C ARG A 171 -12.85 -4.53 10.56
N PHE A 172 -12.63 -4.09 9.30
CA PHE A 172 -13.32 -2.98 8.67
C PHE A 172 -13.86 -3.41 7.28
N PRO A 173 -14.96 -4.19 7.23
CA PRO A 173 -15.43 -4.80 5.97
C PRO A 173 -15.83 -3.79 4.88
N GLU A 174 -16.21 -2.57 5.26
CA GLU A 174 -16.55 -1.51 4.31
C GLU A 174 -15.32 -0.73 3.81
N CYS A 175 -14.16 -0.90 4.47
CA CYS A 175 -12.91 -0.25 4.08
C CYS A 175 -12.39 -0.82 2.76
N ARG A 176 -12.02 0.05 1.83
CA ARG A 176 -11.32 -0.34 0.61
C ARG A 176 -9.82 -0.32 0.87
N VAL A 177 -9.21 -1.51 0.85
CA VAL A 177 -7.77 -1.68 1.01
C VAL A 177 -7.08 -1.59 -0.34
N PHE A 178 -5.95 -0.87 -0.39
CA PHE A 178 -5.05 -0.79 -1.54
C PHE A 178 -3.64 -1.15 -1.11
N LEU A 179 -2.85 -1.66 -2.03
CA LEU A 179 -1.41 -1.89 -1.82
C LEU A 179 -0.62 -1.15 -2.90
N CYS A 180 0.30 -0.28 -2.47
CA CYS A 180 1.29 0.32 -3.35
C CYS A 180 2.52 -0.58 -3.42
N THR A 181 3.01 -0.86 -4.63
CA THR A 181 4.30 -1.56 -4.79
C THR A 181 5.45 -0.66 -4.31
N PRO A 182 6.58 -1.24 -3.83
CA PRO A 182 7.82 -0.48 -3.67
C PRO A 182 8.16 0.28 -4.96
N ILE A 183 8.76 1.45 -4.85
CA ILE A 183 9.26 2.24 -5.98
C ILE A 183 10.60 1.70 -6.50
N GLN A 184 11.02 2.17 -7.67
CA GLN A 184 12.39 1.96 -8.16
C GLN A 184 13.39 2.74 -7.32
N SER A 185 14.63 2.27 -7.27
CA SER A 185 15.76 2.89 -6.59
C SER A 185 16.98 2.98 -7.52
N GLY A 186 18.01 3.74 -7.14
CA GLY A 186 19.27 3.81 -7.86
C GLY A 186 20.13 2.53 -7.82
N SER A 187 19.67 1.47 -7.15
CA SER A 187 20.39 0.19 -7.03
C SER A 187 19.74 -0.91 -7.85
N VAL A 188 20.48 -1.49 -8.80
CA VAL A 188 20.02 -2.62 -9.63
C VAL A 188 19.63 -3.81 -8.76
N SER A 189 20.49 -4.22 -7.82
CA SER A 189 20.23 -5.38 -6.94
C SER A 189 19.01 -5.18 -6.04
N HIS A 190 18.77 -3.95 -5.58
CA HIS A 190 17.58 -3.62 -4.80
C HIS A 190 16.32 -3.68 -5.67
N ASN A 191 16.39 -3.22 -6.90
CA ASN A 191 15.27 -3.30 -7.86
C ASN A 191 14.95 -4.76 -8.22
N ASP A 192 15.96 -5.60 -8.45
CA ASP A 192 15.75 -7.04 -8.69
C ASP A 192 15.05 -7.73 -7.51
N LEU A 193 15.43 -7.35 -6.29
CA LEU A 193 14.77 -7.85 -5.08
C LEU A 193 13.33 -7.32 -4.97
N ASN A 194 13.11 -6.06 -5.29
CA ASN A 194 11.76 -5.46 -5.28
C ASN A 194 10.82 -6.14 -6.28
N LEU A 195 11.28 -6.50 -7.48
CA LEU A 195 10.48 -7.25 -8.46
C LEU A 195 10.01 -8.60 -7.90
N LYS A 196 10.87 -9.32 -7.17
CA LYS A 196 10.50 -10.59 -6.51
C LYS A 196 9.45 -10.36 -5.40
N LYS A 197 9.61 -9.30 -4.63
CA LYS A 197 8.63 -8.92 -3.58
C LYS A 197 7.29 -8.54 -4.18
N ILE A 198 7.30 -7.74 -5.24
CA ILE A 198 6.09 -7.29 -5.95
C ILE A 198 5.30 -8.50 -6.49
N ALA A 199 5.97 -9.49 -7.07
CA ALA A 199 5.30 -10.70 -7.54
C ALA A 199 4.52 -11.40 -6.41
N VAL A 200 5.16 -11.60 -5.26
CA VAL A 200 4.52 -12.23 -4.07
C VAL A 200 3.40 -11.36 -3.51
N LEU A 201 3.58 -10.04 -3.41
CA LEU A 201 2.55 -9.12 -2.92
C LEU A 201 1.32 -9.12 -3.84
N ARG A 202 1.52 -9.17 -5.17
CA ARG A 202 0.41 -9.28 -6.14
C ARG A 202 -0.40 -10.56 -5.95
N GLU A 203 0.27 -11.71 -5.74
CA GLU A 203 -0.42 -12.97 -5.46
C GLU A 203 -1.26 -12.90 -4.18
N ILE A 204 -0.73 -12.31 -3.10
CA ILE A 204 -1.48 -12.10 -1.85
C ILE A 204 -2.68 -11.18 -2.11
N CYS A 205 -2.47 -10.03 -2.75
CA CYS A 205 -3.54 -9.08 -3.05
C CYS A 205 -4.64 -9.68 -3.92
N ASN A 206 -4.27 -10.48 -4.94
CA ASN A 206 -5.23 -11.16 -5.81
C ASN A 206 -6.14 -12.11 -5.03
N ALA A 207 -5.60 -12.83 -4.03
CA ALA A 207 -6.38 -13.74 -3.20
C ALA A 207 -7.46 -13.03 -2.36
N PHE A 208 -7.28 -11.74 -2.07
CA PHE A 208 -8.21 -10.91 -1.29
C PHE A 208 -8.93 -9.84 -2.14
N SER A 209 -8.79 -9.88 -3.48
CA SER A 209 -9.34 -8.86 -4.38
C SER A 209 -8.91 -7.43 -4.02
N VAL A 210 -7.69 -7.28 -3.52
CA VAL A 210 -7.10 -5.99 -3.16
C VAL A 210 -6.44 -5.37 -4.40
N PRO A 211 -6.84 -4.15 -4.82
CA PRO A 211 -6.21 -3.44 -5.92
C PRO A 211 -4.75 -3.11 -5.61
N VAL A 212 -3.86 -3.39 -6.57
CA VAL A 212 -2.44 -3.03 -6.49
C VAL A 212 -2.17 -1.78 -7.31
N ILE A 213 -1.66 -0.75 -6.66
CA ILE A 213 -1.19 0.49 -7.27
C ILE A 213 0.29 0.30 -7.61
N ASP A 214 0.61 0.22 -8.91
CA ASP A 214 1.97 -0.10 -9.38
C ASP A 214 2.90 1.11 -9.36
N CYS A 215 3.34 1.51 -8.17
CA CYS A 215 4.31 2.58 -8.04
C CYS A 215 5.68 2.24 -8.65
N TYR A 216 6.04 0.95 -8.75
CA TYR A 216 7.31 0.53 -9.34
C TYR A 216 7.41 0.90 -10.81
N SER A 217 6.33 0.65 -11.57
CA SER A 217 6.35 0.79 -13.03
C SER A 217 5.74 2.12 -13.51
N GLU A 218 4.85 2.75 -12.72
CA GLU A 218 3.99 3.79 -13.26
C GLU A 218 4.04 5.13 -12.52
N CYS A 219 4.63 5.23 -11.32
CA CYS A 219 4.62 6.49 -10.57
C CYS A 219 5.58 7.57 -11.10
N GLY A 220 6.42 7.23 -12.09
CA GLY A 220 7.31 8.19 -12.75
C GLY A 220 8.71 8.30 -12.14
N ILE A 221 9.01 7.61 -11.03
CA ILE A 221 10.38 7.50 -10.49
C ILE A 221 11.08 6.35 -11.21
N LYS A 222 12.16 6.63 -11.93
CA LYS A 222 12.86 5.67 -12.77
C LYS A 222 14.29 5.45 -12.26
N ALA A 223 14.71 4.18 -12.18
CA ALA A 223 16.06 3.80 -11.72
C ALA A 223 17.19 4.48 -12.52
N GLU A 224 16.96 4.73 -13.83
CA GLU A 224 17.94 5.36 -14.72
C GLU A 224 18.21 6.85 -14.40
N ASP A 225 17.27 7.51 -13.70
CA ASP A 225 17.38 8.90 -13.28
C ASP A 225 17.95 9.02 -11.85
N GLU A 226 18.25 7.88 -11.17
CA GLU A 226 18.60 7.83 -9.76
C GLU A 226 19.98 7.19 -9.53
N VAL A 227 20.69 7.65 -8.51
CA VAL A 227 22.02 7.13 -8.13
C VAL A 227 21.97 6.61 -6.70
N TRP A 228 22.48 5.38 -6.48
CA TRP A 228 22.51 4.77 -5.15
C TRP A 228 23.46 5.50 -4.21
N GLU A 229 22.97 5.77 -2.99
CA GLU A 229 23.68 6.53 -1.94
C GLU A 229 24.00 7.99 -2.30
N GLU A 230 23.45 8.50 -3.41
CA GLU A 230 23.59 9.89 -3.83
C GLU A 230 22.21 10.50 -4.18
N ARG A 231 22.20 11.81 -4.33
CA ARG A 231 21.00 12.50 -4.81
C ARG A 231 20.86 12.28 -6.31
N GLY A 232 19.73 11.70 -6.71
CA GLY A 232 19.26 11.62 -8.09
C GLY A 232 18.24 12.71 -8.42
N ARG A 233 17.34 12.41 -9.34
CA ARG A 233 16.29 13.33 -9.78
C ARG A 233 15.19 13.51 -8.74
N TYR A 234 14.66 12.38 -8.22
CA TYR A 234 13.53 12.34 -7.28
C TYR A 234 13.87 11.67 -5.95
N LEU A 235 15.03 11.01 -5.86
CA LEU A 235 15.49 10.35 -4.65
C LEU A 235 16.66 11.11 -4.07
N LYS A 236 16.62 11.40 -2.77
CA LYS A 236 17.68 12.16 -2.07
C LYS A 236 18.95 11.35 -1.80
N ASP A 237 18.85 10.03 -1.83
CA ASP A 237 19.92 9.08 -1.51
C ASP A 237 19.80 7.78 -2.34
N GLY A 238 19.16 7.85 -3.50
CA GLY A 238 18.90 6.70 -4.37
C GLY A 238 17.84 5.73 -3.87
N LEU A 239 17.19 5.99 -2.72
CA LEU A 239 16.14 5.16 -2.13
C LEU A 239 14.92 5.97 -1.66
N HIS A 240 15.15 7.05 -0.93
CA HIS A 240 14.08 7.83 -0.31
C HIS A 240 13.68 9.00 -1.19
N PRO A 241 12.41 9.09 -1.61
CA PRO A 241 11.94 10.22 -2.39
C PRO A 241 12.17 11.55 -1.64
N ASP A 242 12.62 12.55 -2.38
CA ASP A 242 12.60 13.95 -1.92
C ASP A 242 11.17 14.52 -2.01
N VAL A 243 11.01 15.81 -1.80
CA VAL A 243 9.68 16.45 -1.82
C VAL A 243 8.98 16.27 -3.15
N GLU A 244 9.68 16.42 -4.28
CA GLU A 244 9.11 16.28 -5.62
C GLU A 244 8.75 14.82 -5.91
N GLY A 245 9.62 13.87 -5.55
CA GLY A 245 9.36 12.44 -5.68
C GLY A 245 8.15 11.98 -4.84
N GLN A 246 8.01 12.51 -3.62
CA GLN A 246 6.85 12.24 -2.76
C GLN A 246 5.55 12.82 -3.35
N GLN A 247 5.60 14.02 -3.93
CA GLN A 247 4.44 14.62 -4.60
C GLN A 247 4.03 13.82 -5.84
N LEU A 248 5.01 13.40 -6.65
CA LEU A 248 4.78 12.57 -7.83
C LEU A 248 4.08 11.26 -7.46
N MET A 249 4.58 10.55 -6.44
CA MET A 249 3.93 9.36 -5.89
C MET A 249 2.49 9.65 -5.43
N GLY A 250 2.30 10.70 -4.65
CA GLY A 250 0.98 11.06 -4.11
C GLY A 250 -0.03 11.37 -5.21
N GLN A 251 0.36 12.12 -6.24
CA GLN A 251 -0.50 12.42 -7.40
C GLN A 251 -0.93 11.14 -8.14
N TYR A 252 0.04 10.24 -8.37
CA TYR A 252 -0.23 8.96 -9.03
C TYR A 252 -1.18 8.09 -8.20
N ILE A 253 -0.92 7.94 -6.89
CA ILE A 253 -1.75 7.15 -5.98
C ILE A 253 -3.16 7.73 -5.90
N ALA A 254 -3.30 9.05 -5.76
CA ALA A 254 -4.61 9.73 -5.72
C ALA A 254 -5.42 9.43 -6.98
N LYS A 255 -4.78 9.55 -8.16
CA LYS A 255 -5.44 9.22 -9.43
C LYS A 255 -5.93 7.78 -9.48
N LYS A 256 -5.10 6.79 -9.05
CA LYS A 256 -5.49 5.37 -9.07
C LYS A 256 -6.64 5.06 -8.11
N ILE A 257 -6.66 5.66 -6.94
CA ILE A 257 -7.78 5.53 -5.98
C ILE A 257 -9.06 6.12 -6.58
N GLN A 258 -9.00 7.31 -7.16
CA GLN A 258 -10.14 7.96 -7.79
C GLN A 258 -10.70 7.14 -8.96
N ASP A 259 -9.82 6.70 -9.87
CA ASP A 259 -10.21 5.89 -11.04
C ASP A 259 -10.92 4.59 -10.60
N TYR A 260 -10.36 3.88 -9.60
CA TYR A 260 -10.94 2.65 -9.09
C TYR A 260 -12.33 2.87 -8.47
N LEU A 261 -12.49 3.88 -7.62
CA LEU A 261 -13.76 4.15 -6.95
C LEU A 261 -14.83 4.65 -7.92
N THR A 262 -14.44 5.40 -8.93
CA THR A 262 -15.36 5.84 -10.00
C THR A 262 -15.96 4.64 -10.72
N VAL A 263 -15.16 3.64 -11.08
CA VAL A 263 -15.63 2.41 -11.73
C VAL A 263 -16.56 1.61 -10.82
N VAL A 264 -16.20 1.44 -9.54
CA VAL A 264 -16.99 0.68 -8.57
C VAL A 264 -18.36 1.31 -8.32
N LEU A 265 -18.44 2.64 -8.24
CA LEU A 265 -19.70 3.35 -8.03
C LEU A 265 -20.58 3.36 -9.28
N CYS A 266 -19.99 3.50 -10.48
CA CYS A 266 -20.74 3.36 -11.73
C CYS A 266 -21.40 1.96 -11.85
N SER A 267 -20.70 0.91 -11.42
CA SER A 267 -21.25 -0.45 -11.44
C SER A 267 -22.43 -0.64 -10.48
N LYS A 268 -22.44 0.05 -9.34
CA LYS A 268 -23.54 -0.01 -8.37
C LYS A 268 -24.79 0.78 -8.81
N SER A 269 -24.63 1.81 -9.65
CA SER A 269 -25.75 2.60 -10.17
C SER A 269 -26.50 1.93 -11.33
N LEU A 270 -25.97 0.82 -11.85
CA LEU A 270 -26.56 0.03 -12.92
C LEU A 270 -27.36 -1.20 -12.42
N LEU A 271 -27.38 -1.45 -11.12
CA LEU A 271 -28.16 -2.50 -10.43
C LEU A 271 -29.33 -1.90 -9.67
#